data_5ce3e5d09bf98ace9a9d5e3c3fbb4071
#
_entry.id   5ce3e5d09bf98ace9a9d5e3c3fbb4071
#
_cell.length_a   1.000
_cell.length_b   1.000
_cell.length_c   1.000
_cell.angle_alpha   90.00
_cell.angle_beta   90.00
_cell.angle_gamma   90.00
#
_symmetry.space_group_name_H-M   'P 1'
#
loop_
_entity.id
_entity.type
_entity.pdbx_description
1 polymer ?
#
loop_
_entity_poly.entity_id
_entity_poly.type
_entity_poly.pdbx_seq_one_letter_code
_entity_poly.pdbx_strand_id
1 'polypeptide(L)'
;MRTRHSRTATAAIASLALWSCSRPTPAPTPTPTTGGRGTVAAAGAPATGAADEAAPTGGGGGGGRGAAGGAGAEAQPRAYDRVVTRAMRSRDGLVRTHRDGARLLFEIPRGVLGKDILLVQQIEQTTLGAGYGGQAQGNRVVRWERTGNRVLLRLIPYSVIADSTLAISRAVAAANVPPILASFNVEAFGPDSSSVIDVTRLFTQPPWEMSPATQYRGQLDQQRTWIETATPYPTNVEVRSTITITNTPAAGGGRGGGGGGAGAATPLPPSATFLMHWSFLKLPEQPMMPRYFDQRVGYFSVSTTDYGADEPRVVQRRFITRWRLECSEQRVGQLCVPKKPIEYYVDPATPEWLVPWVKQGIESWQSAFEEAGFHKAIVAKDAPSKAEDPEWSAEDARYSVVRWLPSTTQNASGPSIRDPRSGEIIESDIQMYHNVMNLGNGWYFAQASAADPRARTWPFPKDLSGRMLMYVVAHEVGHTLGMQHNMKGSG
;
A
#
# COMPACT_ATOMS: atom_id res chain seq x y z
N MET A 1 -3.69 51.83 -37.46
CA MET A 1 -4.61 50.71 -37.19
C MET A 1 -3.89 49.75 -36.24
N ARG A 2 -4.25 49.80 -34.94
CA ARG A 2 -3.64 48.94 -33.92
C ARG A 2 -4.69 47.87 -33.57
N THR A 3 -4.39 46.62 -33.88
CA THR A 3 -5.19 45.46 -33.46
C THR A 3 -4.84 45.11 -32.01
N ARG A 4 -5.83 45.30 -31.12
CA ARG A 4 -5.78 44.81 -29.74
C ARG A 4 -6.12 43.32 -29.73
N HIS A 5 -5.20 42.46 -29.34
CA HIS A 5 -5.51 41.07 -28.98
C HIS A 5 -6.03 41.07 -27.58
N SER A 6 -7.24 40.56 -27.41
CA SER A 6 -7.88 40.31 -26.11
C SER A 6 -7.23 39.11 -25.42
N ARG A 7 -6.53 39.37 -24.32
CA ARG A 7 -6.12 38.35 -23.34
C ARG A 7 -7.14 38.40 -22.21
N THR A 8 -8.13 37.54 -22.23
CA THR A 8 -8.96 37.28 -21.04
C THR A 8 -9.78 36.01 -21.29
N ALA A 9 -9.41 34.89 -20.69
CA ALA A 9 -10.30 33.79 -20.32
C ALA A 9 -9.53 32.57 -19.70
N THR A 10 -8.53 32.78 -18.87
CA THR A 10 -7.78 31.63 -18.29
C THR A 10 -7.79 31.59 -16.75
N ALA A 11 -8.42 32.54 -16.08
CA ALA A 11 -8.23 32.68 -14.63
C ALA A 11 -9.32 32.10 -13.72
N ALA A 12 -10.42 31.54 -14.25
CA ALA A 12 -11.60 31.20 -13.42
C ALA A 12 -11.74 29.73 -13.03
N ILE A 13 -10.87 28.83 -13.50
CA ILE A 13 -11.06 27.36 -13.32
C ILE A 13 -10.39 26.81 -12.05
N ALA A 14 -9.47 27.55 -11.43
CA ALA A 14 -8.61 27.01 -10.39
C ALA A 14 -9.24 26.80 -9.00
N SER A 15 -10.40 27.37 -8.71
CA SER A 15 -10.82 27.52 -7.30
C SER A 15 -11.75 26.44 -6.72
N LEU A 16 -12.26 25.49 -7.45
CA LEU A 16 -13.34 24.60 -6.98
C LEU A 16 -13.09 23.09 -7.06
N ALA A 17 -11.97 22.62 -7.59
CA ALA A 17 -11.62 21.20 -7.60
C ALA A 17 -11.22 20.62 -6.22
N LEU A 18 -11.34 21.39 -5.14
CA LEU A 18 -10.63 21.17 -3.89
C LEU A 18 -11.39 20.35 -2.83
N TRP A 19 -12.59 19.89 -3.10
CA TRP A 19 -13.41 19.28 -2.02
C TRP A 19 -13.62 17.76 -2.13
N SER A 20 -13.02 17.10 -3.07
CA SER A 20 -13.36 15.70 -3.36
C SER A 20 -12.29 14.66 -3.00
N CYS A 21 -11.08 15.06 -2.60
CA CYS A 21 -10.09 14.09 -2.15
C CYS A 21 -10.30 13.77 -0.67
N SER A 22 -10.73 12.55 -0.38
CA SER A 22 -10.93 12.04 0.99
C SER A 22 -9.65 12.18 1.80
N ARG A 23 -9.71 12.90 2.92
CA ARG A 23 -8.63 12.94 3.91
C ARG A 23 -8.40 11.53 4.46
N PRO A 24 -7.17 11.05 4.60
CA PRO A 24 -6.91 9.95 5.51
C PRO A 24 -7.31 10.41 6.91
N THR A 25 -8.17 9.67 7.56
CA THR A 25 -8.63 9.94 8.93
C THR A 25 -7.41 9.92 9.86
N PRO A 26 -7.12 10.99 10.63
CA PRO A 26 -6.09 10.91 11.65
C PRO A 26 -6.57 9.96 12.75
N ALA A 27 -5.65 9.15 13.26
CA ALA A 27 -5.88 8.30 14.42
C ALA A 27 -6.40 9.16 15.59
N PRO A 28 -7.35 8.66 16.39
CA PRO A 28 -7.92 9.43 17.49
C PRO A 28 -6.84 9.75 18.52
N THR A 29 -6.64 11.03 18.79
CA THR A 29 -5.84 11.52 19.90
C THR A 29 -6.57 11.18 21.21
N PRO A 30 -5.93 10.60 22.22
CA PRO A 30 -6.58 10.37 23.50
C PRO A 30 -6.90 11.69 24.17
N THR A 31 -8.17 11.88 24.49
CA THR A 31 -8.68 13.03 25.25
C THR A 31 -8.23 12.90 26.70
N PRO A 32 -7.67 13.94 27.33
CA PRO A 32 -7.38 13.90 28.76
C PRO A 32 -8.68 13.98 29.56
N THR A 33 -8.97 12.95 30.31
CA THR A 33 -10.04 12.95 31.32
C THR A 33 -9.60 13.80 32.51
N THR A 34 -10.34 14.85 32.76
CA THR A 34 -10.24 15.71 33.93
C THR A 34 -10.58 14.95 35.21
N GLY A 35 -9.75 15.17 36.22
CA GLY A 35 -9.68 14.45 37.45
C GLY A 35 -10.89 14.53 38.37
N GLY A 36 -11.07 13.45 39.09
CA GLY A 36 -11.76 13.39 40.38
C GLY A 36 -10.76 13.13 41.49
N ARG A 37 -10.72 14.02 42.48
CA ARG A 37 -9.95 13.88 43.72
C ARG A 37 -10.47 12.69 44.55
N GLY A 38 -9.58 11.81 44.99
CA GLY A 38 -9.87 10.78 45.98
C GLY A 38 -8.61 10.36 46.70
N THR A 39 -8.51 10.78 47.90
CA THR A 39 -7.67 10.50 49.06
C THR A 39 -6.74 9.31 49.06
N VAL A 40 -5.52 9.61 49.50
CA VAL A 40 -4.40 8.76 49.88
C VAL A 40 -4.73 7.90 51.08
N ALA A 41 -4.40 6.59 51.06
CA ALA A 41 -4.14 5.78 52.22
C ALA A 41 -2.95 4.86 51.94
N ALA A 42 -2.02 4.85 52.88
CA ALA A 42 -0.71 4.20 52.77
C ALA A 42 -0.71 2.81 53.36
N ALA A 43 0.28 2.02 52.89
CA ALA A 43 1.06 0.99 53.60
C ALA A 43 0.39 -0.35 53.99
N GLY A 44 1.11 -1.43 53.60
CA GLY A 44 1.02 -2.74 54.21
C GLY A 44 1.56 -3.85 53.34
N ALA A 45 2.83 -4.21 53.52
CA ALA A 45 3.43 -5.49 53.18
C ALA A 45 3.74 -6.22 54.51
N PRO A 46 4.21 -7.49 54.48
CA PRO A 46 3.74 -8.70 53.85
C PRO A 46 3.40 -9.80 54.89
N ALA A 47 2.77 -10.90 54.51
CA ALA A 47 2.75 -12.08 55.33
C ALA A 47 2.82 -13.37 54.50
N THR A 48 3.82 -14.14 54.76
CA THR A 48 4.09 -15.53 54.41
C THR A 48 3.05 -16.47 55.03
N GLY A 49 2.70 -17.56 54.33
CA GLY A 49 1.92 -18.66 54.90
C GLY A 49 1.88 -19.85 53.93
N ALA A 50 2.54 -20.94 54.37
CA ALA A 50 2.71 -22.20 53.68
C ALA A 50 1.60 -23.22 54.00
N ALA A 51 1.52 -24.25 53.16
CA ALA A 51 1.00 -25.61 53.34
C ALA A 51 -0.52 -25.76 53.49
N ASP A 52 -1.25 -26.72 52.92
CA ASP A 52 -1.07 -28.16 52.92
C ASP A 52 -2.07 -28.86 52.01
N GLU A 53 -1.68 -29.98 51.47
CA GLU A 53 -2.34 -31.22 51.07
C GLU A 53 -3.86 -31.35 51.04
N ALA A 54 -4.40 -31.91 49.96
CA ALA A 54 -5.10 -33.21 49.96
C ALA A 54 -5.57 -33.59 48.53
N ALA A 55 -5.11 -34.73 48.05
CA ALA A 55 -5.76 -35.50 46.99
C ALA A 55 -6.97 -36.26 47.51
N PRO A 56 -7.90 -36.65 46.67
CA PRO A 56 -8.25 -38.06 46.62
C PRO A 56 -8.29 -38.68 45.19
N THR A 57 -7.92 -39.91 45.22
CA THR A 57 -7.89 -41.00 44.28
C THR A 57 -9.26 -41.36 43.68
N GLY A 58 -9.23 -41.81 42.42
CA GLY A 58 -10.10 -42.93 42.06
C GLY A 58 -10.67 -42.89 40.65
N GLY A 59 -10.20 -43.80 39.80
CA GLY A 59 -11.04 -44.65 39.00
C GLY A 59 -11.07 -44.48 37.48
N GLY A 60 -10.22 -45.16 36.80
CA GLY A 60 -10.50 -46.20 35.80
C GLY A 60 -11.03 -45.85 34.41
N GLY A 61 -10.27 -46.16 33.40
CA GLY A 61 -10.83 -46.82 32.21
C GLY A 61 -10.61 -46.14 30.85
N GLY A 62 -9.76 -46.70 30.05
CA GLY A 62 -10.00 -46.86 28.60
C GLY A 62 -9.22 -46.02 27.62
N GLY A 63 -8.13 -46.53 27.22
CA GLY A 63 -7.51 -46.58 25.89
C GLY A 63 -7.79 -45.53 24.82
N GLY A 64 -6.79 -44.72 24.57
CA GLY A 64 -6.65 -43.92 23.34
C GLY A 64 -5.25 -43.33 23.33
N ARG A 65 -4.30 -44.04 22.76
CA ARG A 65 -2.98 -43.48 22.48
C ARG A 65 -3.09 -42.40 21.44
N GLY A 66 -3.47 -41.17 21.85
CA GLY A 66 -3.21 -39.96 21.14
C GLY A 66 -1.75 -39.61 21.39
N ALA A 67 -0.91 -39.66 20.35
CA ALA A 67 0.45 -39.16 20.41
C ALA A 67 0.42 -37.70 20.88
N ALA A 68 0.82 -37.44 22.12
CA ALA A 68 1.17 -36.13 22.60
C ALA A 68 2.36 -35.68 21.79
N GLY A 69 2.11 -34.89 20.75
CA GLY A 69 3.13 -34.18 20.00
C GLY A 69 3.83 -33.24 20.95
N GLY A 70 5.04 -33.61 21.38
CA GLY A 70 5.87 -32.78 22.24
C GLY A 70 6.07 -31.42 21.60
N ALA A 71 5.68 -30.37 22.31
CA ALA A 71 6.06 -29.01 22.00
C ALA A 71 7.58 -28.93 22.08
N GLY A 72 8.31 -28.93 20.96
CA GLY A 72 9.73 -28.64 20.98
C GLY A 72 10.63 -29.13 19.84
N ALA A 73 10.27 -30.17 19.11
CA ALA A 73 11.12 -30.62 18.01
C ALA A 73 10.86 -29.78 16.75
N GLU A 74 11.87 -28.97 16.35
CA GLU A 74 11.83 -28.32 15.03
C GLU A 74 11.70 -29.39 13.93
N ALA A 75 10.75 -29.13 13.01
CA ALA A 75 10.60 -30.04 11.86
C ALA A 75 11.91 -30.08 11.08
N GLN A 76 12.44 -31.29 10.80
CA GLN A 76 13.67 -31.45 10.05
C GLN A 76 13.38 -31.21 8.56
N PRO A 77 14.16 -30.37 7.87
CA PRO A 77 14.06 -30.19 6.44
C PRO A 77 14.27 -31.50 5.68
N ARG A 78 13.45 -31.71 4.65
CA ARG A 78 13.54 -32.88 3.78
C ARG A 78 14.54 -32.64 2.64
N ALA A 79 14.89 -33.69 1.91
CA ALA A 79 15.66 -33.54 0.69
C ALA A 79 14.92 -32.63 -0.31
N TYR A 80 15.67 -31.78 -1.00
CA TYR A 80 15.11 -30.74 -1.88
C TYR A 80 14.19 -31.31 -2.96
N ASP A 81 14.62 -32.37 -3.63
CA ASP A 81 13.89 -33.07 -4.69
C ASP A 81 12.57 -33.72 -4.23
N ARG A 82 12.45 -33.99 -2.94
CA ARG A 82 11.21 -34.47 -2.33
C ARG A 82 10.21 -33.38 -2.01
N VAL A 83 10.65 -32.12 -1.94
CA VAL A 83 9.83 -30.96 -1.65
C VAL A 83 9.52 -30.20 -2.93
N VAL A 84 10.54 -29.89 -3.71
CA VAL A 84 10.43 -29.25 -5.02
C VAL A 84 10.52 -30.33 -6.09
N THR A 85 9.37 -30.78 -6.52
CA THR A 85 9.27 -31.88 -7.50
C THR A 85 9.29 -31.35 -8.93
N ARG A 86 9.63 -32.19 -9.90
CA ARG A 86 9.59 -31.84 -11.32
C ARG A 86 8.21 -31.51 -11.86
N ALA A 87 7.14 -31.88 -11.13
CA ALA A 87 5.77 -31.56 -11.49
C ALA A 87 5.39 -30.11 -11.13
N MET A 88 6.14 -29.48 -10.24
CA MET A 88 5.90 -28.09 -9.85
C MET A 88 6.30 -27.13 -10.96
N ARG A 89 5.48 -26.11 -11.15
CA ARG A 89 5.82 -24.95 -12.00
C ARG A 89 6.71 -24.01 -11.19
N SER A 90 7.99 -23.93 -11.57
CA SER A 90 9.00 -23.10 -10.93
C SER A 90 9.28 -21.85 -11.76
N ARG A 91 9.43 -20.69 -11.10
CA ARG A 91 9.79 -19.41 -11.72
C ARG A 91 10.81 -18.69 -10.86
N ASP A 92 11.81 -18.08 -11.50
CA ASP A 92 12.88 -17.33 -10.86
C ASP A 92 12.53 -15.83 -10.70
N GLY A 93 13.06 -15.20 -9.68
CA GLY A 93 12.92 -13.77 -9.39
C GLY A 93 13.56 -13.39 -8.07
N LEU A 94 13.01 -12.36 -7.39
CA LEU A 94 13.44 -11.95 -6.03
C LEU A 94 13.46 -13.13 -5.06
N VAL A 95 12.44 -13.95 -5.10
CA VAL A 95 12.40 -15.31 -4.56
C VAL A 95 12.00 -16.25 -5.70
N ARG A 96 12.44 -17.50 -5.66
CA ARG A 96 11.93 -18.49 -6.59
C ARG A 96 10.59 -19.01 -6.07
N THR A 97 9.59 -19.08 -6.95
CA THR A 97 8.28 -19.63 -6.61
C THR A 97 8.12 -21.02 -7.20
N HIS A 98 7.53 -21.94 -6.43
CA HIS A 98 7.17 -23.28 -6.91
C HIS A 98 5.70 -23.51 -6.62
N ARG A 99 4.94 -23.86 -7.65
CA ARG A 99 3.50 -24.07 -7.55
C ARG A 99 3.08 -25.46 -8.00
N ASP A 100 2.26 -26.11 -7.16
CA ASP A 100 1.60 -27.37 -7.45
C ASP A 100 0.13 -27.27 -7.06
N GLY A 101 -0.74 -27.08 -8.03
CA GLY A 101 -2.16 -26.83 -7.79
C GLY A 101 -2.40 -25.66 -6.85
N ALA A 102 -2.94 -25.93 -5.68
CA ALA A 102 -3.24 -24.94 -4.65
C ALA A 102 -2.02 -24.58 -3.79
N ARG A 103 -0.96 -25.37 -3.81
CA ARG A 103 0.22 -25.19 -2.98
C ARG A 103 1.19 -24.18 -3.60
N LEU A 104 1.68 -23.26 -2.79
CA LEU A 104 2.70 -22.27 -3.18
C LEU A 104 3.87 -22.34 -2.21
N LEU A 105 5.06 -22.59 -2.76
CA LEU A 105 6.31 -22.50 -2.01
C LEU A 105 7.09 -21.28 -2.46
N PHE A 106 7.72 -20.61 -1.49
CA PHE A 106 8.77 -19.62 -1.73
C PHE A 106 10.11 -20.26 -1.39
N GLU A 107 11.04 -20.22 -2.34
CA GLU A 107 12.45 -20.49 -2.11
C GLU A 107 13.15 -19.14 -1.96
N ILE A 108 13.53 -18.81 -0.72
CA ILE A 108 14.09 -17.51 -0.36
C ILE A 108 15.60 -17.61 -0.44
N PRO A 109 16.25 -16.89 -1.37
CA PRO A 109 17.71 -16.82 -1.45
C PRO A 109 18.31 -16.26 -0.18
N ARG A 110 19.50 -16.72 0.17
CA ARG A 110 20.22 -16.26 1.37
C ARG A 110 20.45 -14.74 1.38
N GLY A 111 20.65 -14.14 0.20
CA GLY A 111 20.83 -12.70 0.04
C GLY A 111 19.55 -11.85 0.24
N VAL A 112 18.38 -12.47 0.30
CA VAL A 112 17.09 -11.81 0.57
C VAL A 112 16.74 -11.86 2.06
N LEU A 113 17.28 -12.84 2.80
CA LEU A 113 17.10 -12.92 4.25
C LEU A 113 17.68 -11.68 4.94
N GLY A 114 16.94 -11.11 5.88
CA GLY A 114 17.33 -9.91 6.63
C GLY A 114 17.24 -8.60 5.86
N LYS A 115 16.79 -8.63 4.59
CA LYS A 115 16.58 -7.41 3.79
C LYS A 115 15.18 -6.85 3.99
N ASP A 116 15.08 -5.53 3.89
CA ASP A 116 13.79 -4.83 3.96
C ASP A 116 13.00 -5.07 2.67
N ILE A 117 11.81 -5.58 2.84
CA ILE A 117 10.82 -5.82 1.80
C ILE A 117 9.60 -4.96 2.13
N LEU A 118 9.15 -4.17 1.18
CA LEU A 118 7.89 -3.44 1.31
C LEU A 118 6.76 -4.37 0.86
N LEU A 119 5.91 -4.76 1.80
CA LEU A 119 4.69 -5.49 1.52
C LEU A 119 3.56 -4.49 1.28
N VAL A 120 3.06 -4.48 0.07
CA VAL A 120 1.91 -3.69 -0.37
C VAL A 120 0.72 -4.61 -0.55
N GLN A 121 -0.43 -4.18 -0.06
CA GLN A 121 -1.67 -4.92 -0.15
C GLN A 121 -2.75 -4.04 -0.75
N GLN A 122 -3.45 -4.57 -1.75
CA GLN A 122 -4.53 -3.88 -2.44
C GLN A 122 -5.70 -4.84 -2.69
N ILE A 123 -6.90 -4.32 -2.75
CA ILE A 123 -8.04 -5.00 -3.33
C ILE A 123 -8.01 -4.70 -4.82
N GLU A 124 -7.72 -5.69 -5.65
CA GLU A 124 -7.77 -5.53 -7.10
C GLU A 124 -9.21 -5.49 -7.62
N GLN A 125 -10.04 -6.42 -7.11
CA GLN A 125 -11.46 -6.53 -7.44
C GLN A 125 -12.26 -6.93 -6.21
N THR A 126 -13.54 -6.57 -6.17
CA THR A 126 -14.42 -6.96 -5.07
C THR A 126 -15.86 -7.11 -5.53
N THR A 127 -16.65 -7.82 -4.74
CA THR A 127 -18.10 -7.90 -4.91
C THR A 127 -18.73 -6.51 -4.82
N LEU A 128 -19.71 -6.24 -5.68
CA LEU A 128 -20.46 -4.98 -5.65
C LEU A 128 -21.05 -4.71 -4.25
N GLY A 129 -20.82 -3.50 -3.75
CA GLY A 129 -21.22 -3.09 -2.40
C GLY A 129 -20.20 -3.40 -1.29
N ALA A 130 -19.11 -4.13 -1.58
CA ALA A 130 -18.05 -4.43 -0.63
C ALA A 130 -16.78 -3.57 -0.80
N GLY A 131 -16.88 -2.44 -1.46
CA GLY A 131 -15.77 -1.57 -1.79
C GLY A 131 -15.57 -1.41 -3.30
N TYR A 132 -14.35 -1.13 -3.71
CA TYR A 132 -14.00 -0.97 -5.12
C TYR A 132 -12.56 -1.45 -5.38
N GLY A 133 -12.26 -1.72 -6.64
CA GLY A 133 -10.92 -2.09 -7.07
C GLY A 133 -9.91 -0.95 -6.87
N GLY A 134 -8.64 -1.30 -6.65
CA GLY A 134 -7.57 -0.36 -6.38
C GLY A 134 -7.52 0.15 -4.93
N GLN A 135 -8.38 -0.33 -4.05
CA GLN A 135 -8.39 0.10 -2.65
C GLN A 135 -7.19 -0.45 -1.89
N ALA A 136 -6.37 0.45 -1.33
CA ALA A 136 -5.23 0.07 -0.50
C ALA A 136 -5.70 -0.60 0.81
N GLN A 137 -5.03 -1.71 1.18
CA GLN A 137 -5.23 -2.42 2.45
C GLN A 137 -4.10 -2.17 3.44
N GLY A 138 -3.04 -1.52 3.00
CA GLY A 138 -1.92 -1.09 3.82
C GLY A 138 -0.57 -1.46 3.23
N ASN A 139 0.44 -0.73 3.71
CA ASN A 139 1.83 -0.91 3.35
C ASN A 139 2.64 -1.19 4.61
N ARG A 140 3.52 -2.18 4.57
CA ARG A 140 4.33 -2.59 5.72
C ARG A 140 5.73 -2.95 5.27
N VAL A 141 6.74 -2.57 6.04
CA VAL A 141 8.08 -3.14 5.84
C VAL A 141 8.18 -4.42 6.62
N VAL A 142 8.58 -5.47 5.94
CA VAL A 142 8.76 -6.81 6.52
C VAL A 142 10.16 -7.35 6.22
N ARG A 143 10.61 -8.31 7.02
CA ARG A 143 11.84 -9.07 6.78
C ARG A 143 11.56 -10.55 6.87
N TRP A 144 12.20 -11.29 5.98
CA TRP A 144 12.34 -12.73 6.12
C TRP A 144 13.57 -13.02 6.98
N GLU A 145 13.38 -13.59 8.16
CA GLU A 145 14.45 -13.90 9.08
C GLU A 145 14.48 -15.41 9.34
N ARG A 146 15.65 -16.04 9.15
CA ARG A 146 15.82 -17.46 9.45
C ARG A 146 16.42 -17.68 10.82
N THR A 147 15.76 -18.50 11.62
CA THR A 147 16.23 -18.97 12.93
C THR A 147 16.13 -20.49 12.94
N GLY A 148 17.26 -21.19 12.93
CA GLY A 148 17.29 -22.64 12.80
C GLY A 148 16.60 -23.14 11.53
N ASN A 149 15.62 -24.01 11.71
CA ASN A 149 14.78 -24.58 10.65
C ASN A 149 13.46 -23.81 10.48
N ARG A 150 13.40 -22.56 10.89
CA ARG A 150 12.23 -21.69 10.70
C ARG A 150 12.60 -20.41 9.97
N VAL A 151 11.65 -19.93 9.17
CA VAL A 151 11.68 -18.58 8.60
C VAL A 151 10.52 -17.79 9.18
N LEU A 152 10.82 -16.63 9.70
CA LEU A 152 9.84 -15.69 10.26
C LEU A 152 9.60 -14.57 9.28
N LEU A 153 8.36 -14.17 9.10
CA LEU A 153 7.98 -12.90 8.48
C LEU A 153 7.78 -11.88 9.59
N ARG A 154 8.73 -10.98 9.74
CA ARG A 154 8.72 -9.98 10.82
C ARG A 154 8.34 -8.60 10.29
N LEU A 155 7.45 -7.91 11.01
CA LEU A 155 7.11 -6.52 10.74
C LEU A 155 8.22 -5.62 11.28
N ILE A 156 8.72 -4.69 10.46
CA ILE A 156 9.78 -3.75 10.85
C ILE A 156 9.16 -2.35 10.98
N PRO A 157 8.94 -1.86 12.21
CA PRO A 157 8.35 -0.54 12.42
C PRO A 157 9.43 0.55 12.27
N TYR A 158 9.36 1.31 11.18
CA TYR A 158 10.17 2.52 10.99
C TYR A 158 9.56 3.78 11.62
N SER A 159 8.46 3.63 12.34
CA SER A 159 7.81 4.73 13.08
C SER A 159 8.58 5.17 14.33
N VAL A 160 9.52 4.34 14.81
CA VAL A 160 10.36 4.61 15.97
C VAL A 160 11.79 4.29 15.62
N ILE A 161 12.69 5.25 15.87
CA ILE A 161 14.13 5.09 15.64
C ILE A 161 14.93 5.59 16.84
N ALA A 162 16.12 5.03 17.00
CA ALA A 162 17.19 5.57 17.82
C ALA A 162 18.52 5.22 17.16
N ASP A 163 19.47 6.12 17.21
CA ASP A 163 20.82 5.84 16.72
C ASP A 163 21.41 4.67 17.50
N SER A 164 21.85 3.63 16.81
CA SER A 164 22.37 2.41 17.39
C SER A 164 23.66 2.63 18.22
N THR A 165 24.35 3.73 18.00
CA THR A 165 25.56 4.11 18.76
C THR A 165 25.23 4.69 20.13
N LEU A 166 24.00 5.17 20.34
CA LEU A 166 23.55 5.77 21.58
C LEU A 166 22.99 4.72 22.55
N ALA A 167 23.23 4.93 23.85
CA ALA A 167 22.74 4.01 24.90
C ALA A 167 21.22 3.84 24.90
N ILE A 168 20.47 4.88 24.52
CA ILE A 168 19.01 4.86 24.44
C ILE A 168 18.48 3.83 23.43
N SER A 169 19.27 3.48 22.42
CA SER A 169 18.87 2.48 21.42
C SER A 169 18.54 1.13 22.06
N ARG A 170 19.22 0.76 23.15
CA ARG A 170 18.96 -0.49 23.89
C ARG A 170 17.58 -0.46 24.57
N ALA A 171 17.21 0.67 25.16
CA ALA A 171 15.90 0.85 25.77
C ALA A 171 14.79 0.85 24.71
N VAL A 172 15.00 1.53 23.57
CA VAL A 172 14.08 1.51 22.44
C VAL A 172 13.90 0.11 21.88
N ALA A 173 14.97 -0.65 21.70
CA ALA A 173 14.91 -2.04 21.24
C ALA A 173 14.16 -2.95 22.25
N ALA A 174 14.38 -2.76 23.56
CA ALA A 174 13.69 -3.52 24.59
C ALA A 174 12.19 -3.23 24.66
N ALA A 175 11.80 -1.98 24.38
CA ALA A 175 10.39 -1.54 24.40
C ALA A 175 9.63 -1.79 23.10
N ASN A 176 10.33 -2.06 21.99
CA ASN A 176 9.75 -2.14 20.64
C ASN A 176 10.20 -3.43 19.93
N VAL A 177 9.80 -4.57 20.45
CA VAL A 177 10.07 -5.85 19.78
C VAL A 177 9.25 -5.93 18.49
N PRO A 178 9.90 -6.09 17.31
CA PRO A 178 9.18 -6.19 16.04
C PRO A 178 8.24 -7.40 16.01
N PRO A 179 6.94 -7.23 15.72
CA PRO A 179 5.98 -8.32 15.69
C PRO A 179 6.33 -9.37 14.63
N ILE A 180 6.01 -10.63 14.92
CA ILE A 180 6.09 -11.74 13.98
C ILE A 180 4.70 -11.89 13.34
N LEU A 181 4.59 -11.61 12.05
CA LEU A 181 3.35 -11.75 11.29
C LEU A 181 3.04 -13.21 10.97
N ALA A 182 4.07 -13.97 10.61
CA ALA A 182 3.94 -15.39 10.30
C ALA A 182 5.24 -16.14 10.57
N SER A 183 5.13 -17.46 10.79
CA SER A 183 6.25 -18.37 10.98
C SER A 183 6.07 -19.59 10.09
N PHE A 184 7.13 -20.00 9.42
CA PHE A 184 7.16 -21.10 8.46
C PHE A 184 8.26 -22.07 8.82
N ASN A 185 7.99 -23.37 8.72
CA ASN A 185 9.04 -24.37 8.75
C ASN A 185 9.82 -24.35 7.43
N VAL A 186 11.13 -24.52 7.49
CA VAL A 186 11.93 -24.79 6.31
C VAL A 186 11.64 -26.22 5.86
N GLU A 187 10.96 -26.35 4.73
CA GLU A 187 10.60 -27.64 4.16
C GLU A 187 11.82 -28.35 3.57
N ALA A 188 12.71 -27.59 2.94
CA ALA A 188 13.99 -28.04 2.38
C ALA A 188 14.97 -26.88 2.26
N PHE A 189 16.25 -27.21 2.10
CA PHE A 189 17.26 -26.24 1.67
C PHE A 189 17.59 -26.46 0.19
N GLY A 190 17.62 -25.38 -0.58
CA GLY A 190 18.08 -25.43 -1.97
C GLY A 190 19.59 -25.54 -2.10
N PRO A 191 20.11 -25.76 -3.33
CA PRO A 191 21.53 -25.99 -3.60
C PRO A 191 22.44 -24.84 -3.13
N ASP A 192 21.94 -23.59 -3.14
CA ASP A 192 22.62 -22.36 -2.71
C ASP A 192 22.34 -21.99 -1.25
N SER A 193 21.86 -22.96 -0.46
CA SER A 193 21.41 -22.74 0.93
C SER A 193 20.22 -21.80 1.05
N SER A 194 19.43 -21.61 0.00
CA SER A 194 18.13 -20.98 0.03
C SER A 194 17.17 -21.76 0.94
N SER A 195 16.17 -21.08 1.47
CA SER A 195 15.16 -21.67 2.36
C SER A 195 13.85 -21.86 1.63
N VAL A 196 13.41 -23.10 1.46
CA VAL A 196 12.09 -23.42 0.87
C VAL A 196 11.06 -23.48 1.97
N ILE A 197 10.03 -22.65 1.87
CA ILE A 197 8.92 -22.56 2.84
C ILE A 197 7.57 -22.65 2.14
N ASP A 198 6.56 -23.19 2.82
CA ASP A 198 5.19 -23.22 2.32
C ASP A 198 4.45 -21.95 2.76
N VAL A 199 4.17 -21.07 1.80
CA VAL A 199 3.49 -19.79 2.03
C VAL A 199 2.01 -19.82 1.66
N THR A 200 1.46 -20.98 1.32
CA THR A 200 0.06 -21.12 0.88
C THR A 200 -0.90 -20.47 1.86
N ARG A 201 -0.72 -20.74 3.15
CA ARG A 201 -1.60 -20.17 4.20
C ARG A 201 -1.44 -18.68 4.39
N LEU A 202 -0.29 -18.09 4.07
CA LEU A 202 -0.09 -16.64 4.14
C LEU A 202 -1.09 -15.89 3.25
N PHE A 203 -1.43 -16.46 2.11
CA PHE A 203 -2.30 -15.85 1.10
C PHE A 203 -3.74 -16.39 1.11
N THR A 204 -3.97 -17.54 1.74
CA THR A 204 -5.31 -18.13 1.85
C THR A 204 -5.92 -17.98 3.24
N GLN A 205 -5.10 -17.79 4.25
CA GLN A 205 -5.50 -17.56 5.64
C GLN A 205 -4.58 -16.49 6.25
N PRO A 206 -4.58 -15.27 5.66
CA PRO A 206 -3.64 -14.23 6.08
C PRO A 206 -3.81 -13.90 7.57
N PRO A 207 -2.72 -13.50 8.24
CA PRO A 207 -2.80 -12.94 9.59
C PRO A 207 -3.86 -11.83 9.66
N TRP A 208 -4.43 -11.63 10.83
CA TRP A 208 -5.51 -10.66 11.03
C TRP A 208 -5.18 -9.27 10.45
N GLU A 209 -3.97 -8.78 10.70
CA GLU A 209 -3.48 -7.47 10.26
C GLU A 209 -3.38 -7.35 8.73
N MET A 210 -3.37 -8.48 8.04
CA MET A 210 -3.23 -8.57 6.58
C MET A 210 -4.53 -9.02 5.90
N SER A 211 -5.57 -9.31 6.69
CA SER A 211 -6.83 -9.87 6.17
C SER A 211 -7.83 -8.76 5.80
N PRO A 212 -8.54 -8.86 4.65
CA PRO A 212 -9.65 -7.97 4.35
C PRO A 212 -10.80 -8.10 5.37
N ALA A 213 -10.86 -9.19 6.16
CA ALA A 213 -11.84 -9.37 7.23
C ALA A 213 -11.77 -8.29 8.31
N THR A 214 -10.64 -7.62 8.49
CA THR A 214 -10.50 -6.49 9.43
C THR A 214 -11.44 -5.34 9.10
N GLN A 215 -11.63 -5.05 7.82
CA GLN A 215 -12.49 -3.96 7.36
C GLN A 215 -13.96 -4.41 7.24
N TYR A 216 -14.20 -5.66 6.87
CA TYR A 216 -15.52 -6.17 6.51
C TYR A 216 -16.20 -6.98 7.63
N ARG A 217 -15.56 -7.08 8.81
CA ARG A 217 -16.09 -7.71 10.04
C ARG A 217 -16.73 -9.08 9.81
N GLY A 218 -16.10 -9.91 9.00
CA GLY A 218 -16.59 -11.23 8.64
C GLY A 218 -15.58 -12.32 8.98
N GLN A 219 -15.97 -13.54 8.69
CA GLN A 219 -15.11 -14.72 8.81
C GLN A 219 -14.65 -15.18 7.43
N LEU A 220 -13.41 -15.64 7.38
CA LEU A 220 -12.83 -16.19 6.18
C LEU A 220 -13.50 -17.53 5.82
N ASP A 221 -13.95 -17.65 4.58
CA ASP A 221 -14.43 -18.90 4.02
C ASP A 221 -13.29 -19.62 3.27
N GLN A 222 -12.73 -20.63 3.93
CA GLN A 222 -11.56 -21.35 3.37
C GLN A 222 -11.89 -22.15 2.10
N GLN A 223 -13.14 -22.59 1.92
CA GLN A 223 -13.55 -23.35 0.74
C GLN A 223 -13.68 -22.47 -0.51
N ARG A 224 -13.94 -21.17 -0.28
CA ARG A 224 -14.04 -20.15 -1.34
C ARG A 224 -12.85 -19.20 -1.35
N THR A 225 -11.67 -19.73 -0.97
CA THR A 225 -10.41 -18.95 -0.91
C THR A 225 -9.27 -19.77 -1.51
N TRP A 226 -8.55 -19.18 -2.47
CA TRP A 226 -7.41 -19.84 -3.14
C TRP A 226 -6.44 -18.81 -3.72
N ILE A 227 -5.23 -19.27 -4.10
CA ILE A 227 -4.25 -18.46 -4.81
C ILE A 227 -4.53 -18.53 -6.32
N GLU A 228 -4.70 -17.39 -6.95
CA GLU A 228 -4.87 -17.29 -8.41
C GLU A 228 -3.53 -17.39 -9.12
N THR A 229 -2.62 -16.49 -8.80
CA THR A 229 -1.30 -16.39 -9.43
C THR A 229 -0.21 -16.10 -8.41
N ALA A 230 1.02 -16.46 -8.74
CA ALA A 230 2.22 -16.04 -8.04
C ALA A 230 3.32 -15.83 -9.08
N THR A 231 3.71 -14.59 -9.30
CA THR A 231 4.65 -14.18 -10.34
C THR A 231 5.84 -13.48 -9.69
N PRO A 232 7.01 -14.11 -9.66
CA PRO A 232 8.23 -13.47 -9.20
C PRO A 232 8.85 -12.66 -10.34
N TYR A 233 9.40 -11.50 -9.97
CA TYR A 233 10.19 -10.60 -10.82
C TYR A 233 11.53 -10.34 -10.15
N PRO A 234 12.51 -9.71 -10.82
CA PRO A 234 13.85 -9.52 -10.26
C PRO A 234 13.89 -8.74 -8.94
N THR A 235 12.95 -7.81 -8.72
CA THR A 235 12.92 -6.93 -7.53
C THR A 235 11.68 -7.09 -6.67
N ASN A 236 10.70 -7.88 -7.11
CA ASN A 236 9.42 -8.05 -6.42
C ASN A 236 8.82 -9.44 -6.66
N VAL A 237 7.80 -9.76 -5.87
CA VAL A 237 6.95 -10.93 -6.07
C VAL A 237 5.51 -10.49 -5.95
N GLU A 238 4.72 -10.79 -6.98
CA GLU A 238 3.31 -10.46 -7.04
C GLU A 238 2.48 -11.73 -6.84
N VAL A 239 1.61 -11.70 -5.84
CA VAL A 239 0.69 -12.80 -5.57
C VAL A 239 -0.73 -12.28 -5.62
N ARG A 240 -1.61 -13.02 -6.28
CA ARG A 240 -3.05 -12.77 -6.31
C ARG A 240 -3.78 -13.89 -5.63
N SER A 241 -4.72 -13.57 -4.77
CA SER A 241 -5.55 -14.57 -4.11
C SER A 241 -7.00 -14.11 -4.06
N THR A 242 -7.90 -15.03 -4.40
CA THR A 242 -9.32 -14.87 -4.15
C THR A 242 -9.60 -15.20 -2.69
N ILE A 243 -10.17 -14.25 -1.97
CA ILE A 243 -10.54 -14.38 -0.56
C ILE A 243 -12.03 -14.08 -0.42
N THR A 244 -12.78 -15.02 0.14
CA THR A 244 -14.19 -14.80 0.44
C THR A 244 -14.40 -14.65 1.94
N ILE A 245 -15.11 -13.58 2.31
CA ILE A 245 -15.50 -13.26 3.68
C ILE A 245 -17.01 -13.42 3.80
N THR A 246 -17.45 -14.17 4.79
CA THR A 246 -18.87 -14.29 5.15
C THR A 246 -19.18 -13.38 6.32
N ASN A 247 -20.13 -12.48 6.13
CA ASN A 247 -20.65 -11.69 7.24
C ASN A 247 -21.64 -12.54 8.01
N THR A 248 -21.35 -12.85 9.24
CA THR A 248 -22.37 -13.37 10.14
C THR A 248 -23.27 -12.20 10.50
N PRO A 249 -24.56 -12.22 10.17
CA PRO A 249 -25.49 -11.21 10.66
C PRO A 249 -25.38 -11.17 12.18
N ALA A 250 -25.06 -10.01 12.75
CA ALA A 250 -25.08 -9.86 14.18
C ALA A 250 -26.50 -10.19 14.66
N ALA A 251 -26.64 -11.26 15.42
CA ALA A 251 -27.87 -11.58 16.13
C ALA A 251 -28.09 -10.47 17.16
N GLY A 252 -28.99 -9.55 16.88
CA GLY A 252 -29.33 -8.42 17.76
C GLY A 252 -28.92 -7.07 17.15
N GLY A 253 -29.92 -6.35 16.67
CA GLY A 253 -29.83 -5.04 16.06
C GLY A 253 -29.04 -4.04 16.91
N GLY A 254 -27.97 -3.54 16.36
CA GLY A 254 -27.26 -2.37 16.82
C GLY A 254 -27.12 -1.41 15.66
N ARG A 255 -27.95 -0.37 15.60
CA ARG A 255 -27.70 0.82 14.77
C ARG A 255 -26.43 1.48 15.28
N GLY A 256 -25.27 1.10 14.75
CA GLY A 256 -24.01 1.78 14.96
C GLY A 256 -23.91 2.97 14.00
N GLY A 257 -24.19 4.16 14.49
CA GLY A 257 -23.96 5.41 13.80
C GLY A 257 -22.46 5.62 13.56
N GLY A 258 -22.11 5.88 12.32
CA GLY A 258 -20.82 6.41 11.89
C GLY A 258 -21.10 7.49 10.86
N GLY A 259 -20.86 8.75 11.25
CA GLY A 259 -21.23 9.94 10.52
C GLY A 259 -20.53 10.11 9.18
N GLY A 260 -21.22 10.82 8.31
CA GLY A 260 -20.63 11.52 7.18
C GLY A 260 -21.08 11.05 5.81
N GLY A 261 -22.10 11.70 5.26
CA GLY A 261 -22.45 11.66 3.85
C GLY A 261 -23.83 11.05 3.61
N ALA A 262 -24.78 11.91 3.19
CA ALA A 262 -26.12 11.51 2.82
C ALA A 262 -26.11 10.70 1.51
N GLY A 263 -25.85 9.41 1.64
CA GLY A 263 -26.13 8.36 0.68
C GLY A 263 -26.59 7.15 1.49
N ALA A 264 -27.73 6.57 1.14
CA ALA A 264 -28.24 5.37 1.79
C ALA A 264 -27.15 4.31 1.79
N ALA A 265 -26.62 3.94 2.95
CA ALA A 265 -25.60 2.93 3.10
C ALA A 265 -26.17 1.63 2.53
N THR A 266 -25.66 1.19 1.38
CA THR A 266 -25.98 -0.10 0.81
C THR A 266 -25.56 -1.16 1.85
N PRO A 267 -26.46 -2.02 2.31
CA PRO A 267 -26.11 -3.10 3.23
C PRO A 267 -24.98 -3.93 2.61
N LEU A 268 -23.96 -4.23 3.42
CA LEU A 268 -22.90 -5.16 2.99
C LEU A 268 -23.54 -6.50 2.60
N PRO A 269 -23.11 -7.11 1.47
CA PRO A 269 -23.64 -8.40 1.05
C PRO A 269 -23.34 -9.46 2.13
N PRO A 270 -24.16 -10.53 2.25
CA PRO A 270 -23.94 -11.61 3.24
C PRO A 270 -22.58 -12.28 3.09
N SER A 271 -22.02 -12.29 1.91
CA SER A 271 -20.65 -12.67 1.63
C SER A 271 -20.06 -11.76 0.57
N ALA A 272 -18.79 -11.45 0.72
CA ALA A 272 -18.04 -10.67 -0.27
C ALA A 272 -16.78 -11.44 -0.68
N THR A 273 -16.52 -11.45 -1.97
CA THR A 273 -15.32 -12.02 -2.54
C THR A 273 -14.40 -10.90 -2.98
N PHE A 274 -13.14 -11.01 -2.60
CA PHE A 274 -12.07 -10.06 -2.89
C PHE A 274 -10.99 -10.77 -3.69
N LEU A 275 -10.58 -10.19 -4.80
CA LEU A 275 -9.32 -10.51 -5.43
C LEU A 275 -8.27 -9.60 -4.77
N MET A 276 -7.47 -10.20 -3.91
CA MET A 276 -6.40 -9.52 -3.19
C MET A 276 -5.12 -9.58 -3.99
N HIS A 277 -4.44 -8.45 -4.07
CA HIS A 277 -3.12 -8.31 -4.64
C HIS A 277 -2.09 -8.05 -3.53
N TRP A 278 -0.99 -8.79 -3.59
CA TRP A 278 0.10 -8.76 -2.62
C TRP A 278 1.41 -8.56 -3.37
N SER A 279 2.06 -7.42 -3.15
CA SER A 279 3.36 -7.13 -3.71
C SER A 279 4.43 -7.16 -2.61
N PHE A 280 5.45 -7.98 -2.77
CA PHE A 280 6.64 -8.01 -1.92
C PHE A 280 7.78 -7.35 -2.70
N LEU A 281 8.01 -6.09 -2.47
CA LEU A 281 8.99 -5.28 -3.20
C LEU A 281 10.26 -5.07 -2.38
N LYS A 282 11.42 -5.46 -2.93
CA LYS A 282 12.71 -5.21 -2.29
C LYS A 282 12.98 -3.70 -2.23
N LEU A 283 13.12 -3.16 -1.03
CA LEU A 283 13.50 -1.76 -0.85
C LEU A 283 14.96 -1.53 -1.27
N PRO A 284 15.32 -0.31 -1.73
CA PRO A 284 16.69 0.05 -2.02
C PRO A 284 17.61 -0.24 -0.84
N GLU A 285 18.78 -0.82 -1.08
CA GLU A 285 19.75 -1.11 -0.01
C GLU A 285 20.26 0.19 0.64
N GLN A 286 20.43 1.22 -0.18
CA GLN A 286 20.75 2.57 0.29
C GLN A 286 19.49 3.44 0.14
N PRO A 287 18.82 3.79 1.24
CA PRO A 287 17.71 4.72 1.21
C PRO A 287 18.11 6.05 0.56
N MET A 288 17.19 6.67 -0.14
CA MET A 288 17.38 8.03 -0.66
C MET A 288 17.69 8.98 0.52
N MET A 289 18.56 9.98 0.30
CA MET A 289 18.76 11.02 1.30
C MET A 289 17.43 11.72 1.61
N PRO A 290 16.93 11.66 2.85
CA PRO A 290 15.67 12.28 3.21
C PRO A 290 15.79 13.80 3.19
N ARG A 291 14.67 14.48 2.93
CA ARG A 291 14.54 15.93 3.08
C ARG A 291 13.51 16.24 4.17
N TYR A 292 13.86 17.12 5.09
CA TYR A 292 12.95 17.52 6.13
C TYR A 292 11.69 18.19 5.58
N PHE A 293 10.56 17.87 6.20
CA PHE A 293 9.30 18.53 5.94
C PHE A 293 9.31 19.96 6.48
N ASP A 294 8.77 20.86 5.69
CA ASP A 294 8.51 22.25 6.11
C ASP A 294 7.05 22.60 5.77
N GLN A 295 6.33 23.17 6.73
CA GLN A 295 4.91 23.52 6.55
C GLN A 295 4.67 24.58 5.46
N ARG A 296 5.70 25.34 5.10
CA ARG A 296 5.65 26.36 4.02
C ARG A 296 5.64 25.71 2.64
N VAL A 297 6.03 24.43 2.55
CA VAL A 297 6.10 23.69 1.30
C VAL A 297 5.17 22.49 1.42
N GLY A 298 4.09 22.48 0.65
CA GLY A 298 2.97 21.56 0.79
C GLY A 298 3.24 20.15 0.25
N TYR A 299 4.16 19.39 0.88
CA TYR A 299 4.43 18.00 0.54
C TYR A 299 3.77 17.03 1.52
N PHE A 300 3.39 15.84 1.05
CA PHE A 300 3.16 14.69 1.91
C PHE A 300 4.46 14.31 2.63
N SER A 301 4.33 13.63 3.76
CA SER A 301 5.49 13.25 4.54
C SER A 301 5.34 11.88 5.17
N VAL A 302 6.45 11.21 5.39
CA VAL A 302 6.59 10.11 6.34
C VAL A 302 7.08 10.68 7.66
N SER A 303 6.66 10.07 8.77
CA SER A 303 7.02 10.54 10.11
C SER A 303 7.66 9.42 10.91
N THR A 304 8.68 9.75 11.68
CA THR A 304 9.33 8.83 12.61
C THR A 304 9.58 9.53 13.96
N THR A 305 9.43 8.77 15.03
CA THR A 305 9.72 9.19 16.39
C THR A 305 11.19 8.90 16.69
N ASP A 306 11.98 9.93 16.89
CA ASP A 306 13.43 9.82 17.15
C ASP A 306 13.72 10.01 18.63
N TYR A 307 14.20 8.94 19.26
CA TYR A 307 14.65 8.94 20.65
C TYR A 307 16.14 9.28 20.80
N GLY A 308 16.88 9.32 19.68
CA GLY A 308 18.31 9.61 19.65
C GLY A 308 18.64 11.10 19.45
N ALA A 309 17.63 11.96 19.37
CA ALA A 309 17.84 13.40 19.24
C ALA A 309 18.47 13.97 20.52
N ASP A 310 19.40 14.92 20.37
CA ASP A 310 20.02 15.64 21.49
C ASP A 310 19.08 16.74 22.00
N GLU A 311 17.90 16.31 22.46
CA GLU A 311 16.87 17.16 23.05
C GLU A 311 16.29 16.46 24.28
N PRO A 312 15.83 17.20 25.32
CA PRO A 312 15.23 16.62 26.53
C PRO A 312 13.80 16.10 26.30
N ARG A 313 13.42 15.86 25.05
CA ARG A 313 12.10 15.36 24.61
C ARG A 313 12.27 14.50 23.38
N VAL A 314 11.27 13.67 23.14
CA VAL A 314 11.18 12.89 21.90
C VAL A 314 10.90 13.81 20.72
N VAL A 315 11.63 13.65 19.64
CA VAL A 315 11.51 14.46 18.43
C VAL A 315 10.74 13.69 17.35
N GLN A 316 9.73 14.33 16.79
CA GLN A 316 9.07 13.85 15.59
C GLN A 316 9.81 14.36 14.37
N ARG A 317 10.51 13.47 13.67
CA ARG A 317 11.12 13.79 12.39
C ARG A 317 10.14 13.50 11.27
N ARG A 318 9.99 14.46 10.37
CA ARG A 318 9.14 14.31 9.19
C ARG A 318 9.99 14.52 7.94
N PHE A 319 9.85 13.61 6.98
CA PHE A 319 10.53 13.69 5.69
C PHE A 319 9.51 13.79 4.59
N ILE A 320 9.71 14.72 3.62
CA ILE A 320 8.82 14.86 2.47
C ILE A 320 8.87 13.62 1.60
N THR A 321 7.73 13.31 0.97
CA THR A 321 7.70 12.25 -0.04
C THR A 321 8.06 12.82 -1.40
N ARG A 322 8.96 12.16 -2.12
CA ARG A 322 9.40 12.57 -3.45
C ARG A 322 10.04 11.44 -4.22
N TRP A 323 10.10 11.57 -5.53
CA TRP A 323 10.84 10.67 -6.39
C TRP A 323 12.35 10.88 -6.25
N ARG A 324 13.13 9.81 -6.47
CA ARG A 324 14.58 9.88 -6.58
C ARG A 324 14.95 10.28 -8.02
N LEU A 325 15.22 11.54 -8.22
CA LEU A 325 15.77 12.05 -9.49
C LEU A 325 17.24 12.36 -9.32
N GLU A 326 18.09 11.61 -10.00
CA GLU A 326 19.54 11.78 -10.04
C GLU A 326 19.97 12.03 -11.46
N CYS A 327 20.87 13.00 -11.65
CA CYS A 327 21.44 13.31 -12.95
C CYS A 327 22.28 12.16 -13.51
N SER A 328 22.10 11.83 -14.77
CA SER A 328 23.09 11.09 -15.55
C SER A 328 24.22 12.03 -16.00
N GLU A 329 25.18 11.51 -16.75
CA GLU A 329 26.20 12.31 -17.39
C GLU A 329 25.67 13.09 -18.61
N GLN A 330 24.50 12.69 -19.14
CA GLN A 330 23.90 13.31 -20.31
C GLN A 330 23.30 14.68 -19.97
N ARG A 331 23.46 15.64 -20.87
CA ARG A 331 22.90 16.99 -20.80
C ARG A 331 22.20 17.35 -22.09
N VAL A 332 21.16 18.17 -21.97
CA VAL A 332 20.51 18.84 -23.09
C VAL A 332 20.53 20.34 -22.77
N GLY A 333 21.44 21.07 -23.36
CA GLY A 333 21.77 22.41 -22.91
C GLY A 333 22.28 22.40 -21.48
N GLN A 334 21.63 23.15 -20.59
CA GLN A 334 21.95 23.16 -19.16
C GLN A 334 21.19 22.13 -18.36
N LEU A 335 20.18 21.48 -18.97
CA LEU A 335 19.32 20.53 -18.29
C LEU A 335 20.01 19.16 -18.18
N CYS A 336 19.81 18.53 -17.05
CA CYS A 336 20.28 17.20 -16.74
C CYS A 336 19.24 16.15 -17.23
N VAL A 337 19.70 15.12 -17.91
CA VAL A 337 18.87 13.94 -18.17
C VAL A 337 18.89 13.04 -16.94
N PRO A 338 17.75 12.67 -16.33
CA PRO A 338 17.74 11.80 -15.15
C PRO A 338 18.22 10.39 -15.52
N LYS A 339 18.90 9.72 -14.58
CA LYS A 339 19.29 8.31 -14.72
C LYS A 339 18.06 7.41 -14.89
N LYS A 340 17.00 7.69 -14.16
CA LYS A 340 15.71 7.03 -14.24
C LYS A 340 14.63 8.12 -14.23
N PRO A 341 13.92 8.34 -15.33
CA PRO A 341 12.77 9.24 -15.35
C PRO A 341 11.60 8.64 -14.56
N ILE A 342 10.65 9.49 -14.20
CA ILE A 342 9.34 9.08 -13.67
C ILE A 342 8.50 8.63 -14.87
N GLU A 343 8.14 7.36 -14.93
CA GLU A 343 7.42 6.79 -16.05
C GLU A 343 6.01 6.39 -15.62
N TYR A 344 5.01 6.85 -16.35
CA TYR A 344 3.63 6.43 -16.19
C TYR A 344 3.15 5.71 -17.43
N TYR A 345 2.59 4.53 -17.22
CA TYR A 345 1.93 3.77 -18.26
C TYR A 345 0.42 4.07 -18.26
N VAL A 346 -0.17 4.18 -19.44
CA VAL A 346 -1.63 4.32 -19.56
C VAL A 346 -2.25 2.93 -19.59
N ASP A 347 -3.21 2.69 -18.69
CA ASP A 347 -3.94 1.43 -18.62
C ASP A 347 -4.62 1.12 -19.99
N PRO A 348 -4.44 -0.09 -20.54
CA PRO A 348 -5.13 -0.50 -21.78
C PRO A 348 -6.66 -0.43 -21.71
N ALA A 349 -7.24 -0.44 -20.50
CA ALA A 349 -8.69 -0.26 -20.32
C ALA A 349 -9.16 1.20 -20.51
N THR A 350 -8.23 2.16 -20.64
CA THR A 350 -8.57 3.56 -20.89
C THR A 350 -9.24 3.71 -22.26
N PRO A 351 -10.40 4.37 -22.37
CA PRO A 351 -11.02 4.63 -23.67
C PRO A 351 -10.04 5.31 -24.64
N GLU A 352 -9.91 4.76 -25.83
CA GLU A 352 -8.88 5.14 -26.81
C GLU A 352 -8.82 6.67 -27.07
N TRP A 353 -9.98 7.31 -27.18
CA TRP A 353 -10.06 8.75 -27.42
C TRP A 353 -9.59 9.61 -26.24
N LEU A 354 -9.46 9.03 -25.03
CA LEU A 354 -8.96 9.71 -23.82
C LEU A 354 -7.45 9.53 -23.63
N VAL A 355 -6.84 8.53 -24.22
CA VAL A 355 -5.39 8.23 -24.07
C VAL A 355 -4.51 9.45 -24.34
N PRO A 356 -4.72 10.24 -25.42
CA PRO A 356 -3.91 11.43 -25.67
C PRO A 356 -4.03 12.50 -24.56
N TRP A 357 -5.20 12.64 -23.96
CA TRP A 357 -5.45 13.60 -22.89
C TRP A 357 -4.80 13.16 -21.57
N VAL A 358 -4.82 11.85 -21.28
CA VAL A 358 -4.12 11.28 -20.13
C VAL A 358 -2.62 11.53 -20.24
N LYS A 359 -2.02 11.24 -21.41
CA LYS A 359 -0.60 11.49 -21.65
C LYS A 359 -0.25 12.98 -21.52
N GLN A 360 -1.04 13.86 -22.08
CA GLN A 360 -0.83 15.31 -21.95
C GLN A 360 -0.93 15.77 -20.48
N GLY A 361 -1.83 15.20 -19.69
CA GLY A 361 -1.95 15.48 -18.26
C GLY A 361 -0.68 15.11 -17.48
N ILE A 362 -0.11 13.94 -17.77
CA ILE A 362 1.15 13.48 -17.17
C ILE A 362 2.29 14.42 -17.60
N GLU A 363 2.44 14.66 -18.88
CA GLU A 363 3.56 15.40 -19.46
C GLU A 363 3.47 16.92 -19.24
N SER A 364 2.33 17.44 -18.79
CA SER A 364 2.17 18.86 -18.42
C SER A 364 3.13 19.31 -17.31
N TRP A 365 3.65 18.37 -16.51
CA TRP A 365 4.65 18.62 -15.48
C TRP A 365 6.07 18.81 -16.01
N GLN A 366 6.32 18.54 -17.29
CA GLN A 366 7.66 18.65 -17.90
C GLN A 366 8.26 20.03 -17.71
N SER A 367 7.47 21.09 -17.91
CA SER A 367 7.94 22.47 -17.74
C SER A 367 8.44 22.75 -16.32
N ALA A 368 7.74 22.22 -15.29
CA ALA A 368 8.15 22.36 -13.90
C ALA A 368 9.47 21.62 -13.63
N PHE A 369 9.69 20.45 -14.24
CA PHE A 369 10.94 19.72 -14.13
C PHE A 369 12.07 20.39 -14.89
N GLU A 370 11.80 21.04 -16.00
CA GLU A 370 12.80 21.83 -16.75
C GLU A 370 13.25 23.04 -15.94
N GLU A 371 12.34 23.75 -15.28
CA GLU A 371 12.69 24.80 -14.32
C GLU A 371 13.51 24.27 -13.13
N ALA A 372 13.26 23.02 -12.72
CA ALA A 372 14.07 22.34 -11.71
C ALA A 372 15.42 21.79 -12.23
N GLY A 373 15.73 21.98 -13.51
CA GLY A 373 17.00 21.59 -14.12
C GLY A 373 17.03 20.20 -14.75
N PHE A 374 15.87 19.55 -14.98
CA PHE A 374 15.79 18.21 -15.55
C PHE A 374 15.13 18.20 -16.94
N HIS A 375 15.73 17.51 -17.88
CA HIS A 375 15.16 17.25 -19.20
C HIS A 375 14.47 15.88 -19.21
N LYS A 376 13.23 15.82 -19.66
CA LYS A 376 12.43 14.58 -19.75
C LYS A 376 12.38 13.79 -18.43
N ALA A 377 12.10 14.49 -17.34
CA ALA A 377 12.04 13.88 -16.01
C ALA A 377 10.77 13.06 -15.77
N ILE A 378 9.68 13.35 -16.48
CA ILE A 378 8.42 12.60 -16.42
C ILE A 378 8.00 12.23 -17.84
N VAL A 379 7.52 11.00 -18.03
CA VAL A 379 7.20 10.46 -19.37
C VAL A 379 5.94 9.62 -19.28
N ALA A 380 5.05 9.83 -20.24
CA ALA A 380 3.86 9.00 -20.44
C ALA A 380 4.14 7.94 -21.52
N LYS A 381 3.81 6.68 -21.23
CA LYS A 381 3.99 5.53 -22.11
C LYS A 381 2.68 4.78 -22.34
N ASP A 382 2.56 4.14 -23.48
CA ASP A 382 1.56 3.10 -23.66
C ASP A 382 1.99 1.84 -22.94
N ALA A 383 1.04 1.11 -22.38
CA ALA A 383 1.31 -0.22 -21.87
C ALA A 383 1.78 -1.12 -23.02
N PRO A 384 2.83 -1.93 -22.83
CA PRO A 384 3.25 -2.87 -23.85
C PRO A 384 2.13 -3.86 -24.17
N SER A 385 2.03 -4.21 -25.43
CA SER A 385 1.15 -5.30 -25.85
C SER A 385 1.65 -6.64 -25.31
N LYS A 386 0.78 -7.64 -25.24
CA LYS A 386 1.18 -9.00 -24.82
C LYS A 386 2.18 -9.67 -25.80
N ALA A 387 2.32 -9.14 -27.01
CA ALA A 387 3.34 -9.58 -27.95
C ALA A 387 4.72 -8.98 -27.65
N GLU A 388 4.78 -7.74 -27.13
CA GLU A 388 6.01 -7.06 -26.75
C GLU A 388 6.51 -7.51 -25.38
N ASP A 389 5.60 -7.61 -24.40
CA ASP A 389 5.91 -8.10 -23.06
C ASP A 389 4.72 -8.95 -22.53
N PRO A 390 4.80 -10.28 -22.69
CA PRO A 390 3.74 -11.17 -22.24
C PRO A 390 3.56 -11.19 -20.71
N GLU A 391 4.57 -10.75 -19.94
CA GLU A 391 4.57 -10.75 -18.49
C GLU A 391 4.21 -9.39 -17.89
N TRP A 392 4.14 -8.33 -18.71
CA TRP A 392 3.76 -7.01 -18.20
C TRP A 392 2.38 -7.06 -17.53
N SER A 393 2.31 -6.45 -16.37
CA SER A 393 1.07 -6.32 -15.59
C SER A 393 1.00 -4.92 -15.00
N ALA A 394 -0.19 -4.35 -15.00
CA ALA A 394 -0.46 -3.07 -14.35
C ALA A 394 -0.38 -3.16 -12.81
N GLU A 395 -0.36 -4.35 -12.26
CA GLU A 395 -0.20 -4.62 -10.83
C GLU A 395 1.26 -4.83 -10.42
N ASP A 396 2.19 -4.86 -11.37
CA ASP A 396 3.61 -5.04 -11.07
C ASP A 396 4.20 -3.73 -10.52
N ALA A 397 4.61 -3.76 -9.26
CA ALA A 397 5.15 -2.61 -8.55
C ALA A 397 6.45 -2.00 -9.15
N ARG A 398 6.95 -2.51 -10.26
CA ARG A 398 8.02 -1.87 -11.06
C ARG A 398 7.50 -0.72 -11.92
N TYR A 399 6.20 -0.65 -12.17
CA TYR A 399 5.55 0.28 -13.07
C TYR A 399 4.55 1.15 -12.32
N SER A 400 4.51 2.42 -12.65
CA SER A 400 3.41 3.30 -12.22
C SER A 400 2.40 3.40 -13.35
N VAL A 401 1.13 3.23 -13.06
CA VAL A 401 0.07 3.12 -14.05
C VAL A 401 -1.07 4.10 -13.76
N VAL A 402 -1.54 4.79 -14.79
CA VAL A 402 -2.82 5.51 -14.72
C VAL A 402 -3.92 4.50 -15.02
N ARG A 403 -4.53 3.97 -13.94
CA ARG A 403 -5.54 2.91 -13.99
C ARG A 403 -6.91 3.47 -14.38
N TRP A 404 -7.61 2.77 -15.27
CA TRP A 404 -8.98 3.12 -15.63
C TRP A 404 -9.96 2.14 -15.00
N LEU A 405 -10.67 2.58 -13.96
CA LEU A 405 -11.50 1.71 -13.12
C LEU A 405 -13.01 1.91 -13.41
N PRO A 406 -13.75 0.86 -13.76
CA PRO A 406 -15.20 0.93 -13.97
C PRO A 406 -15.91 1.06 -12.63
N SER A 407 -16.18 2.28 -12.21
CA SER A 407 -16.85 2.58 -10.94
C SER A 407 -17.83 3.72 -11.09
N THR A 408 -18.91 3.71 -10.30
CA THR A 408 -19.84 4.83 -10.15
C THR A 408 -19.28 5.94 -9.25
N THR A 409 -18.12 5.74 -8.65
CA THR A 409 -17.44 6.74 -7.83
C THR A 409 -17.06 7.93 -8.70
N GLN A 410 -17.46 9.12 -8.27
CA GLN A 410 -17.14 10.39 -8.93
C GLN A 410 -15.86 10.97 -8.33
N ASN A 411 -14.74 10.31 -8.58
CA ASN A 411 -13.45 10.70 -8.01
C ASN A 411 -12.29 10.22 -8.88
N ALA A 412 -11.10 10.71 -8.53
CA ALA A 412 -9.81 10.16 -8.90
C ALA A 412 -8.91 10.19 -7.65
N SER A 413 -7.83 9.47 -7.64
CA SER A 413 -6.83 9.52 -6.55
C SER A 413 -5.46 9.10 -7.05
N GLY A 414 -4.42 9.77 -6.53
CA GLY A 414 -3.01 9.49 -6.80
C GLY A 414 -2.27 9.05 -5.54
N PRO A 415 -2.52 7.83 -5.02
CA PRO A 415 -1.73 7.29 -3.93
C PRO A 415 -0.29 7.02 -4.36
N SER A 416 0.64 7.00 -3.43
CA SER A 416 2.01 6.59 -3.68
C SER A 416 2.49 5.57 -2.66
N ILE A 417 3.29 4.62 -3.13
CA ILE A 417 4.00 3.63 -2.34
C ILE A 417 5.37 4.20 -2.00
N ARG A 418 5.72 4.23 -0.72
CA ARG A 418 6.85 5.01 -0.20
C ARG A 418 7.76 4.16 0.67
N ASP A 419 9.05 4.41 0.57
CA ASP A 419 10.04 3.92 1.53
C ASP A 419 9.90 4.75 2.84
N PRO A 420 9.49 4.15 3.96
CA PRO A 420 9.29 4.88 5.21
C PRO A 420 10.60 5.40 5.81
N ARG A 421 11.76 4.92 5.36
CA ARG A 421 13.09 5.34 5.84
C ARG A 421 13.49 6.71 5.31
N SER A 422 12.98 7.09 4.14
CA SER A 422 13.45 8.29 3.42
C SER A 422 12.36 9.17 2.82
N GLY A 423 11.13 8.65 2.70
CA GLY A 423 10.06 9.28 1.93
C GLY A 423 10.22 9.11 0.41
N GLU A 424 11.14 8.25 -0.06
CA GLU A 424 11.26 7.95 -1.49
C GLU A 424 9.98 7.33 -2.02
N ILE A 425 9.41 7.90 -3.07
CA ILE A 425 8.32 7.30 -3.81
C ILE A 425 8.90 6.22 -4.71
N ILE A 426 8.45 4.99 -4.51
CA ILE A 426 8.92 3.81 -5.24
C ILE A 426 8.06 3.56 -6.47
N GLU A 427 6.75 3.68 -6.28
CA GLU A 427 5.73 3.44 -7.30
C GLU A 427 4.49 4.28 -6.95
N SER A 428 3.65 4.57 -7.94
CA SER A 428 2.41 5.29 -7.73
C SER A 428 1.40 5.02 -8.84
N ASP A 429 0.32 4.32 -8.50
CA ASP A 429 -0.81 4.12 -9.40
C ASP A 429 -1.84 5.25 -9.23
N ILE A 430 -2.24 5.85 -10.35
CA ILE A 430 -3.33 6.84 -10.38
C ILE A 430 -4.63 6.10 -10.70
N GLN A 431 -5.60 6.21 -9.82
CA GLN A 431 -6.90 5.58 -9.95
C GLN A 431 -7.90 6.56 -10.58
N MET A 432 -8.21 6.36 -11.86
CA MET A 432 -9.20 7.14 -12.58
C MET A 432 -10.52 6.35 -12.63
N TYR A 433 -11.47 6.71 -11.79
CA TYR A 433 -12.80 6.11 -11.83
C TYR A 433 -13.59 6.66 -13.00
N HIS A 434 -14.19 5.80 -13.82
CA HIS A 434 -14.90 6.19 -15.05
C HIS A 434 -15.87 7.35 -14.82
N ASN A 435 -16.56 7.38 -13.70
CA ASN A 435 -17.56 8.39 -13.38
C ASN A 435 -16.98 9.75 -12.97
N VAL A 436 -15.65 9.91 -12.91
CA VAL A 436 -14.99 11.22 -12.76
C VAL A 436 -15.34 12.16 -13.91
N MET A 437 -15.60 11.60 -15.11
CA MET A 437 -16.06 12.35 -16.27
C MET A 437 -17.38 13.08 -15.99
N ASN A 438 -18.32 12.40 -15.32
CA ASN A 438 -19.60 12.99 -14.94
C ASN A 438 -19.42 14.13 -13.93
N LEU A 439 -18.53 13.95 -12.95
CA LEU A 439 -18.21 14.99 -11.97
C LEU A 439 -17.65 16.25 -12.63
N GLY A 440 -16.63 16.10 -13.48
CA GLY A 440 -16.00 17.21 -14.20
C GLY A 440 -16.98 17.94 -15.09
N ASN A 441 -17.79 17.20 -15.84
CA ASN A 441 -18.80 17.76 -16.72
C ASN A 441 -19.86 18.53 -15.92
N GLY A 442 -20.37 17.98 -14.82
CA GLY A 442 -21.34 18.64 -13.95
C GLY A 442 -20.82 19.96 -13.37
N TRP A 443 -19.57 19.98 -12.89
CA TRP A 443 -18.95 21.20 -12.39
C TRP A 443 -18.75 22.26 -13.46
N TYR A 444 -18.25 21.85 -14.63
CA TYR A 444 -18.03 22.78 -15.73
C TYR A 444 -19.36 23.36 -16.24
N PHE A 445 -20.41 22.53 -16.35
CA PHE A 445 -21.75 22.99 -16.69
C PHE A 445 -22.22 24.07 -15.70
N ALA A 446 -22.18 23.79 -14.43
CA ALA A 446 -22.67 24.70 -13.39
C ALA A 446 -21.95 26.06 -13.38
N GLN A 447 -20.66 26.07 -13.70
CA GLN A 447 -19.83 27.28 -13.55
C GLN A 447 -19.62 28.03 -14.88
N ALA A 448 -19.50 27.31 -15.98
CA ALA A 448 -19.04 27.85 -17.25
C ALA A 448 -20.13 27.94 -18.33
N SER A 449 -21.25 27.25 -18.18
CA SER A 449 -22.28 27.19 -19.24
C SER A 449 -22.86 28.57 -19.66
N ALA A 450 -22.83 29.55 -18.76
CA ALA A 450 -23.20 30.92 -19.06
C ALA A 450 -22.21 31.57 -20.05
N ALA A 451 -20.91 31.29 -19.91
CA ALA A 451 -19.84 31.91 -20.67
C ALA A 451 -19.36 31.04 -21.86
N ASP A 452 -19.38 29.72 -21.73
CA ASP A 452 -18.93 28.78 -22.78
C ASP A 452 -20.11 28.08 -23.42
N PRO A 453 -20.45 28.42 -24.69
CA PRO A 453 -21.55 27.77 -25.43
C PRO A 453 -21.40 26.25 -25.57
N ARG A 454 -20.16 25.71 -25.56
CA ARG A 454 -19.90 24.27 -25.67
C ARG A 454 -20.40 23.51 -24.43
N ALA A 455 -20.50 24.18 -23.29
CA ALA A 455 -21.02 23.60 -22.05
C ALA A 455 -22.56 23.60 -21.97
N ARG A 456 -23.27 24.14 -22.98
CA ARG A 456 -24.76 24.22 -23.01
C ARG A 456 -25.42 23.00 -23.66
N THR A 457 -24.64 22.16 -24.32
CA THR A 457 -25.15 20.95 -24.99
C THR A 457 -24.59 19.71 -24.28
N TRP A 458 -25.42 18.69 -24.14
CA TRP A 458 -25.04 17.43 -23.52
C TRP A 458 -25.22 16.27 -24.52
N PRO A 459 -24.24 15.35 -24.62
CA PRO A 459 -22.92 15.34 -23.97
C PRO A 459 -22.01 16.47 -24.48
N PHE A 460 -21.02 16.87 -23.68
CA PHE A 460 -20.01 17.85 -24.10
C PHE A 460 -19.20 17.37 -25.30
N PRO A 461 -18.68 18.27 -26.13
CA PRO A 461 -17.70 17.92 -27.16
C PRO A 461 -16.53 17.16 -26.58
N LYS A 462 -15.99 16.17 -27.30
CA LYS A 462 -14.91 15.31 -26.84
C LYS A 462 -13.64 16.09 -26.45
N ASP A 463 -13.33 17.17 -27.17
CA ASP A 463 -12.18 18.03 -26.86
C ASP A 463 -12.35 18.75 -25.52
N LEU A 464 -13.55 19.20 -25.19
CA LEU A 464 -13.83 19.84 -23.90
C LEU A 464 -13.74 18.83 -22.76
N SER A 465 -14.40 17.68 -22.90
CA SER A 465 -14.34 16.59 -21.90
C SER A 465 -12.92 16.05 -21.71
N GLY A 466 -12.16 15.91 -22.80
CA GLY A 466 -10.77 15.48 -22.74
C GLY A 466 -9.87 16.48 -22.01
N ARG A 467 -10.03 17.79 -22.23
CA ARG A 467 -9.28 18.83 -21.48
C ARG A 467 -9.59 18.80 -19.99
N MET A 468 -10.84 18.56 -19.61
CA MET A 468 -11.19 18.42 -18.19
C MET A 468 -10.55 17.19 -17.57
N LEU A 469 -10.53 16.06 -18.28
CA LEU A 469 -9.82 14.87 -17.83
C LEU A 469 -8.30 15.14 -17.72
N MET A 470 -7.69 15.78 -18.72
CA MET A 470 -6.27 16.17 -18.67
C MET A 470 -5.93 16.97 -17.40
N TYR A 471 -6.80 17.91 -17.02
CA TYR A 471 -6.64 18.68 -15.79
C TYR A 471 -6.68 17.79 -14.55
N VAL A 472 -7.64 16.85 -14.46
CA VAL A 472 -7.72 15.91 -13.35
C VAL A 472 -6.49 15.03 -13.29
N VAL A 473 -6.02 14.48 -14.43
CA VAL A 473 -4.80 13.68 -14.50
C VAL A 473 -3.59 14.49 -14.02
N ALA A 474 -3.44 15.74 -14.48
CA ALA A 474 -2.34 16.60 -14.02
C ALA A 474 -2.40 16.85 -12.51
N HIS A 475 -3.61 17.00 -11.95
CA HIS A 475 -3.82 17.15 -10.51
C HIS A 475 -3.40 15.88 -9.74
N GLU A 476 -3.84 14.71 -10.16
CA GLU A 476 -3.47 13.43 -9.51
C GLU A 476 -1.98 13.13 -9.64
N VAL A 477 -1.37 13.45 -10.80
CA VAL A 477 0.08 13.39 -10.95
C VAL A 477 0.78 14.27 -9.92
N GLY A 478 0.27 15.47 -9.65
CA GLY A 478 0.78 16.35 -8.59
C GLY A 478 0.84 15.65 -7.23
N HIS A 479 -0.21 14.91 -6.86
CA HIS A 479 -0.22 14.11 -5.64
C HIS A 479 0.83 12.98 -5.67
N THR A 480 0.99 12.34 -6.80
CA THR A 480 1.98 11.26 -6.98
C THR A 480 3.42 11.78 -7.04
N LEU A 481 3.62 13.06 -7.26
CA LEU A 481 4.92 13.74 -7.10
C LEU A 481 5.21 14.13 -5.64
N GLY A 482 4.26 13.89 -4.74
CA GLY A 482 4.38 14.14 -3.30
C GLY A 482 3.68 15.40 -2.82
N MET A 483 3.01 16.17 -3.68
CA MET A 483 2.40 17.45 -3.32
C MET A 483 1.01 17.29 -2.72
N GLN A 484 0.74 18.08 -1.68
CA GLN A 484 -0.58 18.24 -1.10
C GLN A 484 -1.36 19.36 -1.82
N HIS A 485 -2.66 19.45 -1.54
CA HIS A 485 -3.45 20.62 -1.92
C HIS A 485 -2.86 21.89 -1.34
N ASN A 486 -2.70 22.92 -2.15
CA ASN A 486 -2.26 24.24 -1.74
C ASN A 486 -3.36 25.28 -1.97
N MET A 487 -4.16 25.52 -0.94
CA MET A 487 -5.29 26.46 -0.99
C MET A 487 -4.86 27.90 -1.25
N LYS A 488 -3.61 28.25 -0.88
CA LYS A 488 -3.04 29.60 -1.13
C LYS A 488 -2.55 29.78 -2.57
N GLY A 489 -2.25 28.71 -3.26
CA GLY A 489 -1.76 28.77 -4.63
C GLY A 489 -2.80 29.20 -5.66
N SER A 490 -4.07 29.31 -5.25
CA SER A 490 -5.20 29.73 -6.10
C SER A 490 -5.58 31.21 -5.89
N GLY A 491 -4.89 31.93 -5.02
CA GLY A 491 -5.12 33.32 -4.68
C GLY A 491 -4.53 34.31 -5.68
#